data_6f034719302721150e90e276c5fa3761
#
_entry.id   6f034719302721150e90e276c5fa3761
#
_cell.length_a   1.000
_cell.length_b   1.000
_cell.length_c   1.000
_cell.angle_alpha   90.00
_cell.angle_beta   90.00
_cell.angle_gamma   90.00
#
_symmetry.space_group_name_H-M   'P 1'
#
loop_
_entity.id
_entity.type
_entity.pdbx_description
1 polymer ?
#
loop_
_entity_poly.entity_id
_entity_poly.type
_entity_poly.pdbx_seq_one_letter_code
_entity_poly.pdbx_strand_id
1 'polypeptide(L)'
;MTALISNPPYNMKWEHPFFVQSQDRFVYGVPPESNANYAFIQSALAETDHCVLLLPNSVLSTNQADEKAIKQAIVEDNYLVAVIQLPDRMFESTSIPTCMLVFDKHKETQKILMIDLSDKAEQETRDQNGQYGKTNTKRTYHKTMNVLSTETIRHVTELVRNPKNEDGLSSYVSLDQVKSNDFNLSPQRYFKVENNYTHREYADIVADMNHIIDLKNETKLVINEKAAKDLGVYDLIKQFQESAKLNKEIAKIAKEEHELKLKKENFVSLSRNKELKFEVKDWDKLPELFILMVGMWAQTIRALNNEENRYLVEYKDAMLNDIFK
;
A
#
# COMPACT_ATOMS: atom_id res chain seq x y z
N MET A 1 -9.00 -19.56 -36.01
CA MET A 1 -8.09 -18.89 -35.06
C MET A 1 -8.73 -17.56 -34.69
N THR A 2 -9.29 -17.47 -33.50
CA THR A 2 -9.95 -16.25 -32.99
C THR A 2 -9.00 -15.55 -32.02
N ALA A 3 -8.80 -14.26 -32.18
CA ALA A 3 -7.96 -13.45 -31.30
C ALA A 3 -8.77 -12.30 -30.68
N LEU A 4 -8.57 -12.04 -29.40
CA LEU A 4 -9.22 -10.97 -28.64
C LEU A 4 -8.18 -10.02 -28.05
N ILE A 5 -8.43 -8.72 -28.17
CA ILE A 5 -7.75 -7.67 -27.41
C ILE A 5 -8.81 -6.93 -26.61
N SER A 6 -8.66 -6.84 -25.30
CA SER A 6 -9.66 -6.21 -24.44
C SER A 6 -9.02 -5.34 -23.35
N ASN A 7 -9.68 -4.21 -23.09
CA ASN A 7 -9.42 -3.34 -21.93
C ASN A 7 -10.74 -3.21 -21.16
N PRO A 8 -11.06 -4.19 -20.31
CA PRO A 8 -12.32 -4.19 -19.55
C PRO A 8 -12.30 -3.14 -18.43
N PRO A 9 -13.48 -2.79 -17.87
CA PRO A 9 -13.56 -1.92 -16.71
C PRO A 9 -12.81 -2.51 -15.51
N TYR A 10 -11.94 -1.71 -14.86
CA TYR A 10 -11.12 -2.17 -13.75
C TYR A 10 -11.90 -2.23 -12.44
N ASN A 11 -11.73 -3.32 -11.69
CA ASN A 11 -12.29 -3.54 -10.35
C ASN A 11 -13.81 -3.28 -10.31
N MET A 12 -14.50 -3.60 -11.38
CA MET A 12 -15.94 -3.42 -11.48
C MET A 12 -16.66 -4.40 -10.56
N LYS A 13 -17.60 -3.89 -9.76
CA LYS A 13 -18.57 -4.74 -9.05
C LYS A 13 -19.56 -5.29 -10.08
N TRP A 14 -19.98 -6.52 -9.87
CA TRP A 14 -20.96 -7.17 -10.72
C TRP A 14 -21.91 -8.05 -9.90
N GLU A 15 -23.09 -8.25 -10.38
CA GLU A 15 -24.06 -9.12 -9.76
C GLU A 15 -23.97 -10.51 -10.40
N HIS A 16 -23.95 -11.56 -9.58
CA HIS A 16 -23.98 -12.92 -10.09
C HIS A 16 -25.37 -13.20 -10.67
N PRO A 17 -25.49 -13.53 -11.98
CA PRO A 17 -26.74 -14.04 -12.50
C PRO A 17 -27.15 -15.32 -11.77
N PHE A 18 -28.45 -15.60 -11.67
CA PHE A 18 -28.96 -16.77 -10.94
C PHE A 18 -28.31 -18.10 -11.36
N PHE A 19 -27.89 -18.20 -12.63
CA PHE A 19 -27.25 -19.39 -13.19
C PHE A 19 -25.74 -19.24 -13.42
N VAL A 20 -25.08 -18.36 -12.70
CA VAL A 20 -23.65 -18.09 -12.93
C VAL A 20 -22.77 -19.32 -12.85
N GLN A 21 -23.05 -20.22 -11.90
CA GLN A 21 -22.28 -21.46 -11.69
C GLN A 21 -22.43 -22.49 -12.81
N SER A 22 -23.48 -22.40 -13.60
CA SER A 22 -23.74 -23.31 -14.73
C SER A 22 -23.27 -22.74 -16.08
N GLN A 23 -22.60 -21.58 -16.08
CA GLN A 23 -22.05 -21.00 -17.29
C GLN A 23 -20.70 -21.63 -17.62
N ASP A 24 -20.57 -22.19 -18.82
CA ASP A 24 -19.36 -22.89 -19.30
C ASP A 24 -18.10 -22.02 -19.26
N ARG A 25 -18.24 -20.68 -19.22
CA ARG A 25 -17.10 -19.75 -19.13
C ARG A 25 -16.43 -19.70 -17.76
N PHE A 26 -17.08 -20.14 -16.69
CA PHE A 26 -16.54 -20.11 -15.33
C PHE A 26 -15.98 -21.45 -14.87
N VAL A 27 -15.26 -22.13 -15.74
CA VAL A 27 -14.68 -23.47 -15.48
C VAL A 27 -13.67 -23.48 -14.33
N TYR A 28 -13.03 -22.35 -14.03
CA TYR A 28 -12.06 -22.19 -12.93
C TYR A 28 -12.69 -21.71 -11.62
N GLY A 29 -14.00 -21.50 -11.61
CA GLY A 29 -14.75 -20.98 -10.48
C GLY A 29 -15.33 -19.57 -10.72
N VAL A 30 -16.29 -19.21 -9.88
CA VAL A 30 -17.00 -17.92 -10.02
C VAL A 30 -16.22 -16.84 -9.28
N PRO A 31 -15.81 -15.76 -9.95
CA PRO A 31 -15.16 -14.63 -9.28
C PRO A 31 -16.10 -13.91 -8.32
N PRO A 32 -15.60 -13.24 -7.27
CA PRO A 32 -16.43 -12.54 -6.30
C PRO A 32 -17.21 -11.38 -6.92
N GLU A 33 -18.40 -11.09 -6.39
CA GLU A 33 -19.25 -9.97 -6.84
C GLU A 33 -18.55 -8.59 -6.70
N SER A 34 -17.62 -8.50 -5.78
CA SER A 34 -16.86 -7.26 -5.52
C SER A 34 -15.90 -6.89 -6.66
N ASN A 35 -15.52 -7.87 -7.52
CA ASN A 35 -14.49 -7.65 -8.54
C ASN A 35 -14.66 -8.59 -9.74
N ALA A 36 -14.96 -8.01 -10.90
CA ALA A 36 -15.18 -8.75 -12.14
C ALA A 36 -13.90 -9.02 -12.97
N ASN A 37 -12.71 -8.64 -12.51
CA ASN A 37 -11.47 -8.77 -13.30
C ASN A 37 -11.29 -10.21 -13.81
N TYR A 38 -11.45 -11.21 -12.95
CA TYR A 38 -11.33 -12.62 -13.34
C TYR A 38 -12.54 -13.15 -14.13
N ALA A 39 -13.70 -12.49 -14.08
CA ALA A 39 -14.80 -12.82 -14.97
C ALA A 39 -14.47 -12.43 -16.41
N PHE A 40 -13.82 -11.30 -16.63
CA PHE A 40 -13.35 -10.89 -17.96
C PHE A 40 -12.26 -11.82 -18.50
N ILE A 41 -11.31 -12.25 -17.66
CA ILE A 41 -10.26 -13.20 -18.04
C ILE A 41 -10.90 -14.51 -18.49
N GLN A 42 -11.77 -15.09 -17.67
CA GLN A 42 -12.43 -16.37 -18.00
C GLN A 42 -13.32 -16.26 -19.22
N SER A 43 -14.07 -15.16 -19.40
CA SER A 43 -14.88 -14.94 -20.60
C SER A 43 -14.01 -14.87 -21.87
N ALA A 44 -12.88 -14.17 -21.81
CA ALA A 44 -11.95 -14.10 -22.94
C ALA A 44 -11.37 -15.50 -23.28
N LEU A 45 -10.96 -16.25 -22.26
CA LEU A 45 -10.46 -17.62 -22.42
C LEU A 45 -11.54 -18.60 -22.95
N ALA A 46 -12.80 -18.41 -22.57
CA ALA A 46 -13.88 -19.27 -23.07
C ALA A 46 -14.13 -19.08 -24.58
N GLU A 47 -14.00 -17.85 -25.08
CA GLU A 47 -14.40 -17.48 -26.44
C GLU A 47 -13.26 -17.53 -27.46
N THR A 48 -11.98 -17.48 -27.04
CA THR A 48 -10.86 -17.31 -27.95
C THR A 48 -9.67 -18.21 -27.64
N ASP A 49 -8.87 -18.50 -28.67
CA ASP A 49 -7.63 -19.25 -28.54
C ASP A 49 -6.47 -18.34 -28.10
N HIS A 50 -6.48 -17.09 -28.55
CA HIS A 50 -5.44 -16.12 -28.24
C HIS A 50 -6.10 -14.85 -27.68
N CYS A 51 -5.65 -14.37 -26.54
CA CYS A 51 -6.14 -13.07 -26.03
C CYS A 51 -5.07 -12.26 -25.32
N VAL A 52 -5.24 -10.95 -25.39
CA VAL A 52 -4.47 -9.96 -24.65
C VAL A 52 -5.44 -9.11 -23.85
N LEU A 53 -5.23 -9.09 -22.55
CA LEU A 53 -6.09 -8.36 -21.61
C LEU A 53 -5.26 -7.31 -20.88
N LEU A 54 -5.75 -6.08 -20.91
CA LEU A 54 -5.21 -4.98 -20.10
C LEU A 54 -6.00 -4.91 -18.80
N LEU A 55 -5.33 -5.08 -17.66
CA LEU A 55 -5.95 -5.25 -16.36
C LEU A 55 -5.17 -4.46 -15.28
N PRO A 56 -5.77 -4.15 -14.13
CA PRO A 56 -5.03 -3.56 -13.02
C PRO A 56 -4.04 -4.57 -12.41
N ASN A 57 -2.90 -4.09 -11.91
CA ASN A 57 -1.85 -4.93 -11.32
C ASN A 57 -2.34 -5.80 -10.14
N SER A 58 -3.48 -5.46 -9.54
CA SER A 58 -4.08 -6.25 -8.46
C SER A 58 -4.35 -7.71 -8.85
N VAL A 59 -4.59 -7.99 -10.15
CA VAL A 59 -4.79 -9.38 -10.63
C VAL A 59 -3.54 -10.24 -10.50
N LEU A 60 -2.35 -9.64 -10.47
CA LEU A 60 -1.09 -10.37 -10.39
C LEU A 60 -0.84 -10.97 -9.00
N SER A 61 -1.30 -10.29 -7.94
CA SER A 61 -0.96 -10.60 -6.55
C SER A 61 -2.17 -10.61 -5.61
N THR A 62 -3.37 -10.93 -6.11
CA THR A 62 -4.58 -10.97 -5.28
C THR A 62 -4.44 -11.95 -4.11
N ASN A 63 -4.93 -11.54 -2.93
CA ASN A 63 -5.01 -12.37 -1.73
C ASN A 63 -6.44 -12.88 -1.45
N GLN A 64 -7.42 -12.47 -2.27
CA GLN A 64 -8.79 -12.94 -2.16
C GLN A 64 -8.86 -14.41 -2.59
N ALA A 65 -9.45 -15.27 -1.76
CA ALA A 65 -9.36 -16.74 -1.89
C ALA A 65 -9.87 -17.26 -3.23
N ASP A 66 -11.04 -16.79 -3.67
CA ASP A 66 -11.65 -17.27 -4.93
C ASP A 66 -10.83 -16.81 -6.14
N GLU A 67 -10.40 -15.53 -6.16
CA GLU A 67 -9.54 -15.01 -7.24
C GLU A 67 -8.19 -15.73 -7.29
N LYS A 68 -7.62 -16.05 -6.11
CA LYS A 68 -6.35 -16.79 -6.02
C LYS A 68 -6.50 -18.20 -6.58
N ALA A 69 -7.57 -18.90 -6.25
CA ALA A 69 -7.85 -20.24 -6.76
C ALA A 69 -8.05 -20.22 -8.28
N ILE A 70 -8.82 -19.26 -8.81
CA ILE A 70 -9.01 -19.07 -10.25
C ILE A 70 -7.69 -18.78 -10.95
N LYS A 71 -6.88 -17.86 -10.41
CA LYS A 71 -5.55 -17.51 -10.94
C LYS A 71 -4.65 -18.75 -11.01
N GLN A 72 -4.60 -19.51 -9.93
CA GLN A 72 -3.81 -20.72 -9.85
C GLN A 72 -4.23 -21.71 -10.94
N ALA A 73 -5.52 -22.01 -11.08
CA ALA A 73 -6.03 -22.95 -12.06
C ALA A 73 -5.72 -22.50 -13.51
N ILE A 74 -5.90 -21.19 -13.83
CA ILE A 74 -5.56 -20.64 -15.16
C ILE A 74 -4.05 -20.79 -15.47
N VAL A 75 -3.19 -20.58 -14.48
CA VAL A 75 -1.73 -20.71 -14.64
C VAL A 75 -1.34 -22.18 -14.82
N GLU A 76 -1.99 -23.09 -14.09
CA GLU A 76 -1.74 -24.54 -14.18
C GLU A 76 -2.15 -25.12 -15.55
N ASP A 77 -3.19 -24.58 -16.17
CA ASP A 77 -3.59 -24.94 -17.55
C ASP A 77 -2.59 -24.47 -18.62
N ASN A 78 -1.57 -23.72 -18.20
CA ASN A 78 -0.42 -23.31 -19.02
C ASN A 78 -0.77 -22.43 -20.23
N TYR A 79 -1.87 -21.67 -20.20
CA TYR A 79 -2.25 -20.77 -21.31
C TYR A 79 -1.55 -19.40 -21.25
N LEU A 80 -1.03 -19.01 -20.08
CA LEU A 80 -0.38 -17.69 -19.89
C LEU A 80 1.00 -17.66 -20.54
N VAL A 81 1.16 -16.87 -21.60
CA VAL A 81 2.40 -16.71 -22.36
C VAL A 81 3.30 -15.65 -21.72
N ALA A 82 2.72 -14.47 -21.45
CA ALA A 82 3.47 -13.36 -20.91
C ALA A 82 2.64 -12.52 -19.93
N VAL A 83 3.35 -11.94 -18.97
CA VAL A 83 2.88 -10.90 -18.06
C VAL A 83 3.75 -9.67 -18.27
N ILE A 84 3.15 -8.56 -18.67
CA ILE A 84 3.84 -7.31 -18.97
C ILE A 84 3.31 -6.26 -18.00
N GLN A 85 4.10 -5.90 -17.01
CA GLN A 85 3.77 -4.80 -16.10
C GLN A 85 4.06 -3.47 -16.79
N LEU A 86 3.07 -2.60 -16.83
CA LEU A 86 3.16 -1.31 -17.48
C LEU A 86 3.50 -0.19 -16.48
N PRO A 87 4.03 0.94 -16.97
CA PRO A 87 4.20 2.13 -16.15
C PRO A 87 2.87 2.62 -15.55
N ASP A 88 2.93 3.32 -14.42
CA ASP A 88 1.77 4.02 -13.88
C ASP A 88 1.38 5.21 -14.77
N ARG A 89 0.23 5.82 -14.52
CA ARG A 89 -0.23 7.07 -15.17
C ARG A 89 -0.19 7.06 -16.70
N MET A 90 -0.37 5.90 -17.33
CA MET A 90 -0.47 5.82 -18.80
C MET A 90 -1.84 6.26 -19.34
N PHE A 91 -2.87 6.32 -18.50
CA PHE A 91 -4.24 6.64 -18.90
C PHE A 91 -4.70 7.98 -18.34
N GLU A 92 -5.50 8.71 -19.16
CA GLU A 92 -6.03 10.01 -18.77
C GLU A 92 -7.01 9.92 -17.59
N SER A 93 -7.81 8.86 -17.55
CA SER A 93 -8.89 8.68 -16.57
C SER A 93 -8.45 8.06 -15.24
N THR A 94 -7.28 7.43 -15.18
CA THR A 94 -6.84 6.71 -13.98
C THR A 94 -5.31 6.72 -13.85
N SER A 95 -4.84 6.75 -12.60
CA SER A 95 -3.44 6.54 -12.24
C SER A 95 -3.15 5.10 -11.80
N ILE A 96 -4.14 4.20 -11.89
CA ILE A 96 -3.98 2.81 -11.46
C ILE A 96 -2.91 2.13 -12.32
N PRO A 97 -1.88 1.51 -11.70
CA PRO A 97 -0.89 0.72 -12.44
C PRO A 97 -1.57 -0.50 -13.08
N THR A 98 -1.20 -0.77 -14.32
CA THR A 98 -1.82 -1.81 -15.13
C THR A 98 -0.80 -2.82 -15.63
N CYS A 99 -1.29 -3.98 -16.05
CA CYS A 99 -0.52 -5.01 -16.69
C CYS A 99 -1.25 -5.55 -17.92
N MET A 100 -0.50 -6.11 -18.85
CA MET A 100 -1.04 -6.88 -19.95
C MET A 100 -0.80 -8.37 -19.68
N LEU A 101 -1.86 -9.17 -19.79
CA LEU A 101 -1.80 -10.63 -19.75
C LEU A 101 -1.97 -11.14 -21.17
N VAL A 102 -1.02 -11.92 -21.64
CA VAL A 102 -1.03 -12.54 -22.98
C VAL A 102 -1.28 -14.03 -22.83
N PHE A 103 -2.35 -14.52 -23.45
CA PHE A 103 -2.75 -15.93 -23.40
C PHE A 103 -2.73 -16.56 -24.78
N ASP A 104 -2.33 -17.83 -24.82
CA ASP A 104 -2.37 -18.70 -25.98
C ASP A 104 -2.69 -20.13 -25.52
N LYS A 105 -3.83 -20.69 -25.96
CA LYS A 105 -4.23 -22.04 -25.61
C LYS A 105 -3.39 -23.13 -26.31
N HIS A 106 -2.66 -22.76 -27.36
CA HIS A 106 -1.76 -23.66 -28.09
C HIS A 106 -0.31 -23.57 -27.63
N LYS A 107 -0.06 -22.94 -26.49
CA LYS A 107 1.27 -22.81 -25.92
C LYS A 107 1.86 -24.16 -25.53
N GLU A 108 3.02 -24.49 -26.09
CA GLU A 108 3.71 -25.77 -25.86
C GLU A 108 4.71 -25.71 -24.67
N THR A 109 5.25 -24.52 -24.38
CA THR A 109 6.28 -24.35 -23.35
C THR A 109 5.66 -24.19 -21.96
N GLN A 110 6.30 -24.77 -20.94
CA GLN A 110 5.91 -24.57 -19.54
C GLN A 110 6.64 -23.41 -18.88
N LYS A 111 6.80 -22.32 -19.62
CA LYS A 111 7.45 -21.12 -19.14
C LYS A 111 6.59 -19.89 -19.40
N ILE A 112 6.72 -18.90 -18.58
CA ILE A 112 5.99 -17.62 -18.68
C ILE A 112 7.01 -16.50 -18.79
N LEU A 113 6.80 -15.59 -19.72
CA LEU A 113 7.62 -14.40 -19.87
C LEU A 113 7.12 -13.30 -18.94
N MET A 114 7.97 -12.87 -18.01
CA MET A 114 7.71 -11.76 -17.10
C MET A 114 8.47 -10.54 -17.60
N ILE A 115 7.75 -9.44 -17.89
CA ILE A 115 8.33 -8.19 -18.36
C ILE A 115 7.94 -7.07 -17.41
N ASP A 116 8.91 -6.25 -16.98
CA ASP A 116 8.68 -5.07 -16.16
C ASP A 116 9.05 -3.79 -16.93
N LEU A 117 8.04 -2.98 -17.21
CA LEU A 117 8.18 -1.68 -17.86
C LEU A 117 7.90 -0.51 -16.92
N SER A 118 7.79 -0.77 -15.62
CA SER A 118 7.37 0.25 -14.64
C SER A 118 8.28 1.49 -14.63
N ASP A 119 9.56 1.34 -14.95
CA ASP A 119 10.58 2.38 -15.02
C ASP A 119 11.01 2.76 -16.46
N LYS A 120 10.35 2.21 -17.49
CA LYS A 120 10.71 2.40 -18.92
C LYS A 120 9.85 3.44 -19.64
N ALA A 121 9.21 4.31 -18.89
CA ALA A 121 8.34 5.34 -19.44
C ALA A 121 9.08 6.64 -19.75
N GLU A 122 8.65 7.30 -20.81
CA GLU A 122 8.94 8.70 -21.08
C GLU A 122 7.77 9.56 -20.57
N GLN A 123 8.06 10.78 -20.10
CA GLN A 123 7.03 11.69 -19.63
C GLN A 123 6.58 12.60 -20.77
N GLU A 124 5.29 12.62 -21.01
CA GLU A 124 4.63 13.53 -21.97
C GLU A 124 3.63 14.42 -21.21
N THR A 125 3.72 15.71 -21.42
CA THR A 125 2.75 16.67 -20.89
C THR A 125 1.68 16.94 -21.92
N ARG A 126 0.43 16.67 -21.56
CA ARG A 126 -0.75 16.91 -22.42
C ARG A 126 -1.64 17.96 -21.82
N ASP A 127 -2.17 18.81 -22.69
CA ASP A 127 -3.17 19.80 -22.32
C ASP A 127 -4.55 19.17 -22.29
N GLN A 128 -5.21 19.24 -21.16
CA GLN A 128 -6.59 18.78 -20.99
C GLN A 128 -7.52 19.97 -20.76
N ASN A 129 -8.58 20.05 -21.53
CA ASN A 129 -9.67 21.00 -21.29
C ASN A 129 -10.56 20.46 -20.17
N GLY A 130 -10.63 21.19 -19.06
CA GLY A 130 -11.44 20.79 -17.92
C GLY A 130 -12.92 20.79 -18.27
N GLN A 131 -13.56 19.62 -18.14
CA GLN A 131 -15.01 19.47 -18.11
C GLN A 131 -15.46 19.32 -16.65
N TYR A 132 -16.32 20.22 -16.19
CA TYR A 132 -17.01 20.05 -14.91
C TYR A 132 -18.51 19.79 -15.19
N GLY A 133 -18.92 18.53 -15.09
CA GLY A 133 -20.26 18.10 -15.44
C GLY A 133 -20.57 18.32 -16.93
N LYS A 134 -21.68 19.01 -17.22
CA LYS A 134 -22.09 19.39 -18.61
C LYS A 134 -21.48 20.71 -19.07
N THR A 135 -20.77 21.44 -18.21
CA THR A 135 -20.21 22.76 -18.51
C THR A 135 -18.72 22.64 -18.85
N ASN A 136 -18.37 23.08 -20.06
CA ASN A 136 -16.98 23.21 -20.48
C ASN A 136 -16.35 24.40 -19.74
N THR A 137 -15.54 24.12 -18.70
CA THR A 137 -14.76 25.18 -18.09
C THR A 137 -13.59 25.45 -19.04
N LYS A 138 -13.46 26.65 -19.56
CA LYS A 138 -12.36 27.08 -20.45
C LYS A 138 -10.96 27.02 -19.78
N ARG A 139 -10.79 26.20 -18.77
CA ARG A 139 -9.51 26.00 -18.06
C ARG A 139 -8.74 24.85 -18.69
N THR A 140 -7.54 25.12 -19.16
CA THR A 140 -6.59 24.12 -19.62
C THR A 140 -5.76 23.64 -18.43
N TYR A 141 -5.67 22.34 -18.27
CA TYR A 141 -4.83 21.71 -17.26
C TYR A 141 -3.70 20.97 -17.97
N HIS A 142 -2.47 21.15 -17.47
CA HIS A 142 -1.33 20.37 -17.92
C HIS A 142 -1.28 19.08 -17.12
N LYS A 143 -1.41 17.94 -17.78
CA LYS A 143 -1.30 16.63 -17.15
C LYS A 143 -0.10 15.90 -17.71
N THR A 144 0.82 15.53 -16.81
CA THR A 144 1.96 14.68 -17.15
C THR A 144 1.52 13.22 -17.14
N MET A 145 1.75 12.53 -18.25
CA MET A 145 1.43 11.12 -18.46
C MET A 145 2.70 10.35 -18.81
N ASN A 146 2.73 9.09 -18.44
CA ASN A 146 3.78 8.17 -18.87
C ASN A 146 3.39 7.54 -20.22
N VAL A 147 4.31 7.51 -21.15
CA VAL A 147 4.14 6.91 -22.47
C VAL A 147 5.31 5.95 -22.75
N LEU A 148 5.04 4.90 -23.51
CA LEU A 148 6.09 4.01 -23.98
C LEU A 148 6.56 4.47 -25.35
N SER A 149 7.88 4.52 -25.55
CA SER A 149 8.44 4.83 -26.87
C SER A 149 8.12 3.73 -27.87
N THR A 150 8.08 4.10 -29.15
CA THR A 150 7.87 3.12 -30.25
C THR A 150 8.94 2.05 -30.25
N GLU A 151 10.15 2.38 -29.84
CA GLU A 151 11.26 1.45 -29.75
C GLU A 151 11.02 0.42 -28.64
N THR A 152 10.62 0.87 -27.43
CA THR A 152 10.25 -0.01 -26.32
C THR A 152 9.11 -0.95 -26.71
N ILE A 153 8.08 -0.46 -27.40
CA ILE A 153 6.96 -1.28 -27.86
C ILE A 153 7.43 -2.37 -28.84
N ARG A 154 8.29 -2.02 -29.81
CA ARG A 154 8.86 -2.99 -30.75
C ARG A 154 9.68 -4.04 -30.03
N HIS A 155 10.54 -3.61 -29.12
CA HIS A 155 11.42 -4.51 -28.36
C HIS A 155 10.60 -5.51 -27.53
N VAL A 156 9.59 -5.03 -26.81
CA VAL A 156 8.67 -5.88 -26.02
C VAL A 156 7.91 -6.85 -26.93
N THR A 157 7.44 -6.38 -28.09
CA THR A 157 6.75 -7.25 -29.06
C THR A 157 7.67 -8.38 -29.55
N GLU A 158 8.96 -8.08 -29.79
CA GLU A 158 9.94 -9.08 -30.19
C GLU A 158 10.26 -10.05 -29.04
N LEU A 159 10.34 -9.56 -27.78
CA LEU A 159 10.51 -10.41 -26.62
C LEU A 159 9.35 -11.39 -26.42
N VAL A 160 8.12 -10.98 -26.71
CA VAL A 160 6.95 -11.88 -26.62
C VAL A 160 7.02 -12.97 -27.70
N ARG A 161 7.53 -12.64 -28.91
CA ARG A 161 7.70 -13.62 -30.00
C ARG A 161 8.88 -14.56 -29.77
N ASN A 162 9.99 -14.04 -29.25
CA ASN A 162 11.23 -14.73 -29.02
C ASN A 162 11.66 -14.54 -27.55
N PRO A 163 11.07 -15.28 -26.59
CA PRO A 163 11.30 -15.09 -25.18
C PRO A 163 12.73 -15.31 -24.75
N LYS A 164 13.33 -14.33 -24.07
CA LYS A 164 14.68 -14.40 -23.49
C LYS A 164 14.74 -13.63 -22.18
N ASN A 165 15.79 -13.88 -21.40
CA ASN A 165 16.09 -13.10 -20.20
C ASN A 165 16.89 -11.86 -20.61
N GLU A 166 16.48 -10.70 -20.09
CA GLU A 166 17.21 -9.44 -20.19
C GLU A 166 17.23 -8.77 -18.81
N ASP A 167 18.43 -8.41 -18.33
CA ASP A 167 18.59 -7.84 -17.01
C ASP A 167 17.76 -6.55 -16.84
N GLY A 168 16.98 -6.50 -15.76
CA GLY A 168 16.11 -5.36 -15.45
C GLY A 168 14.93 -5.13 -16.40
N LEU A 169 14.65 -6.06 -17.33
CA LEU A 169 13.53 -5.94 -18.26
C LEU A 169 12.68 -7.19 -18.36
N SER A 170 13.29 -8.36 -18.61
CA SER A 170 12.52 -9.59 -18.82
C SER A 170 13.14 -10.81 -18.17
N SER A 171 12.28 -11.70 -17.66
CA SER A 171 12.67 -13.00 -17.11
C SER A 171 11.75 -14.09 -17.64
N TYR A 172 12.31 -15.14 -18.23
CA TYR A 172 11.58 -16.26 -18.77
C TYR A 172 11.59 -17.42 -17.79
N VAL A 173 10.55 -17.49 -16.96
CA VAL A 173 10.44 -18.32 -15.76
C VAL A 173 9.68 -19.61 -16.00
N SER A 174 10.06 -20.68 -15.31
CA SER A 174 9.31 -21.94 -15.36
C SER A 174 8.04 -21.87 -14.52
N LEU A 175 7.08 -22.72 -14.83
CA LEU A 175 5.86 -22.88 -14.04
C LEU A 175 6.16 -23.26 -12.58
N ASP A 176 7.21 -24.05 -12.32
CA ASP A 176 7.62 -24.45 -10.98
C ASP A 176 8.12 -23.26 -10.16
N GLN A 177 8.82 -22.31 -10.81
CA GLN A 177 9.22 -21.05 -10.14
C GLN A 177 7.99 -20.21 -9.77
N VAL A 178 6.96 -20.19 -10.62
CA VAL A 178 5.72 -19.47 -10.32
C VAL A 178 4.96 -20.16 -9.17
N LYS A 179 4.92 -21.48 -9.15
CA LYS A 179 4.35 -22.26 -8.04
C LYS A 179 5.07 -22.01 -6.73
N SER A 180 6.40 -22.00 -6.74
CA SER A 180 7.22 -21.74 -5.53
C SER A 180 7.04 -20.31 -4.97
N ASN A 181 6.61 -19.38 -5.82
CA ASN A 181 6.25 -18.00 -5.45
C ASN A 181 4.73 -17.81 -5.18
N ASP A 182 4.03 -18.87 -4.80
CA ASP A 182 2.60 -18.85 -4.47
C ASP A 182 1.73 -18.27 -5.60
N PHE A 183 2.05 -18.63 -6.84
CA PHE A 183 1.38 -18.13 -8.04
C PHE A 183 1.29 -16.59 -8.14
N ASN A 184 2.22 -15.89 -7.52
CA ASN A 184 2.33 -14.45 -7.69
C ASN A 184 2.91 -14.16 -9.08
N LEU A 185 2.18 -13.38 -9.87
CA LEU A 185 2.53 -13.07 -11.25
C LEU A 185 3.22 -11.70 -11.41
N SER A 186 3.59 -11.01 -10.33
CA SER A 186 4.29 -9.73 -10.40
C SER A 186 5.69 -9.93 -10.95
N PRO A 187 6.05 -9.35 -12.11
CA PRO A 187 7.34 -9.58 -12.76
C PRO A 187 8.55 -9.31 -11.88
N GLN A 188 8.49 -8.27 -11.05
CA GLN A 188 9.57 -7.85 -10.14
C GLN A 188 10.05 -8.96 -9.19
N ARG A 189 9.23 -9.97 -8.91
CA ARG A 189 9.62 -11.11 -8.06
C ARG A 189 10.55 -12.12 -8.76
N TYR A 190 10.66 -12.01 -10.07
CA TYR A 190 11.42 -12.96 -10.89
C TYR A 190 12.71 -12.39 -11.45
N PHE A 191 12.99 -11.11 -11.19
CA PHE A 191 14.27 -10.51 -11.51
C PHE A 191 15.28 -10.81 -10.40
N LYS A 192 16.52 -11.09 -10.80
CA LYS A 192 17.62 -11.08 -9.86
C LYS A 192 17.85 -9.62 -9.45
N VAL A 193 17.43 -9.30 -8.25
CA VAL A 193 17.88 -8.06 -7.63
C VAL A 193 19.34 -8.30 -7.25
N GLU A 194 20.28 -7.73 -8.01
CA GLU A 194 21.60 -7.53 -7.48
C GLU A 194 21.45 -6.58 -6.30
N ASN A 195 21.49 -7.17 -5.12
CA ASN A 195 21.46 -6.39 -3.88
C ASN A 195 22.81 -5.65 -3.76
N ASN A 196 22.92 -4.54 -4.46
CA ASN A 196 23.96 -3.54 -4.23
C ASN A 196 23.71 -2.74 -2.92
N TYR A 197 22.87 -3.27 -2.05
CA TYR A 197 22.72 -2.70 -0.71
C TYR A 197 23.96 -3.07 0.09
N THR A 198 24.85 -2.11 0.29
CA THR A 198 25.78 -2.19 1.41
C THR A 198 24.96 -2.30 2.68
N HIS A 199 25.08 -3.42 3.38
CA HIS A 199 24.48 -3.57 4.70
C HIS A 199 25.08 -2.48 5.59
N ARG A 200 24.27 -1.47 5.89
CA ARG A 200 24.65 -0.45 6.87
C ARG A 200 24.32 -1.00 8.26
N GLU A 201 25.18 -0.71 9.21
CA GLU A 201 24.90 -1.04 10.60
C GLU A 201 23.60 -0.37 11.07
N TYR A 202 22.81 -1.11 11.84
CA TYR A 202 21.51 -0.61 12.35
C TYR A 202 21.66 0.73 13.12
N ALA A 203 22.76 0.87 13.86
CA ALA A 203 23.07 2.11 14.59
C ALA A 203 23.22 3.33 13.65
N ASP A 204 23.86 3.16 12.48
CA ASP A 204 24.05 4.21 11.51
C ASP A 204 22.71 4.62 10.86
N ILE A 205 21.87 3.63 10.57
CA ILE A 205 20.52 3.90 10.02
C ILE A 205 19.70 4.71 11.02
N VAL A 206 19.71 4.33 12.29
CA VAL A 206 19.00 5.04 13.36
C VAL A 206 19.56 6.45 13.55
N ALA A 207 20.87 6.62 13.49
CA ALA A 207 21.50 7.94 13.59
C ALA A 207 21.06 8.86 12.44
N ASP A 208 21.07 8.37 11.21
CA ASP A 208 20.59 9.13 10.04
C ASP A 208 19.10 9.48 10.14
N MET A 209 18.28 8.53 10.58
CA MET A 209 16.84 8.78 10.79
C MET A 209 16.61 9.87 11.82
N ASN A 210 17.33 9.84 12.96
CA ASN A 210 17.24 10.86 13.98
C ASN A 210 17.71 12.23 13.44
N HIS A 211 18.80 12.26 12.69
CA HIS A 211 19.28 13.48 12.07
C HIS A 211 18.25 14.08 11.09
N ILE A 212 17.59 13.25 10.27
CA ILE A 212 16.53 13.70 9.34
C ILE A 212 15.32 14.24 10.13
N ILE A 213 14.96 13.59 11.25
CA ILE A 213 13.88 14.05 12.12
C ILE A 213 14.22 15.42 12.73
N ASP A 214 15.44 15.60 13.19
CA ASP A 214 15.90 16.87 13.77
C ASP A 214 15.88 17.99 12.72
N LEU A 215 16.41 17.75 11.53
CA LEU A 215 16.35 18.71 10.41
C LEU A 215 14.91 19.08 10.03
N LYS A 216 14.03 18.07 9.98
CA LYS A 216 12.61 18.30 9.71
C LYS A 216 11.97 19.19 10.79
N ASN A 217 12.27 18.91 12.06
CA ASN A 217 11.73 19.67 13.18
C ASN A 217 12.25 21.13 13.19
N GLU A 218 13.55 21.33 12.95
CA GLU A 218 14.14 22.65 12.81
C GLU A 218 13.52 23.44 11.65
N THR A 219 13.39 22.81 10.49
CA THR A 219 12.76 23.45 9.32
C THR A 219 11.31 23.83 9.60
N LYS A 220 10.56 22.95 10.27
CA LYS A 220 9.17 23.21 10.67
C LYS A 220 9.08 24.39 11.64
N LEU A 221 10.00 24.47 12.61
CA LEU A 221 10.06 25.59 13.56
C LEU A 221 10.31 26.91 12.84
N VAL A 222 11.27 26.97 11.92
CA VAL A 222 11.58 28.18 11.14
C VAL A 222 10.38 28.62 10.30
N ILE A 223 9.70 27.68 9.64
CA ILE A 223 8.51 27.98 8.84
C ILE A 223 7.38 28.53 9.72
N ASN A 224 7.13 27.88 10.87
CA ASN A 224 6.09 28.30 11.81
C ASN A 224 6.40 29.67 12.41
N GLU A 225 7.65 29.92 12.77
CA GLU A 225 8.08 31.21 13.29
C GLU A 225 7.88 32.34 12.26
N LYS A 226 8.26 32.09 11.00
CA LYS A 226 8.04 33.03 9.91
C LYS A 226 6.56 33.31 9.70
N ALA A 227 5.76 32.27 9.62
CA ALA A 227 4.29 32.37 9.45
C ALA A 227 3.66 33.17 10.63
N ALA A 228 4.08 32.88 11.86
CA ALA A 228 3.60 33.61 13.05
C ALA A 228 3.95 35.11 13.03
N LYS A 229 5.15 35.47 12.55
CA LYS A 229 5.55 36.86 12.35
C LYS A 229 4.73 37.55 11.27
N ASP A 230 4.53 36.87 10.14
CA ASP A 230 3.75 37.41 9.01
C ASP A 230 2.26 37.60 9.39
N LEU A 231 1.73 36.78 10.27
CA LEU A 231 0.37 36.89 10.81
C LEU A 231 0.25 37.83 12.03
N GLY A 232 1.36 38.35 12.57
CA GLY A 232 1.36 39.22 13.74
C GLY A 232 1.03 38.56 15.07
N VAL A 233 1.09 37.21 15.13
CA VAL A 233 0.75 36.44 16.35
C VAL A 233 1.98 35.83 17.04
N TYR A 234 3.17 36.21 16.62
CA TYR A 234 4.42 35.66 17.13
C TYR A 234 4.61 35.82 18.64
N ASP A 235 4.32 36.99 19.18
CA ASP A 235 4.47 37.23 20.62
C ASP A 235 3.47 36.41 21.45
N LEU A 236 2.26 36.22 20.93
CA LEU A 236 1.26 35.39 21.57
C LEU A 236 1.72 33.92 21.61
N ILE A 237 2.22 33.37 20.48
CA ILE A 237 2.76 32.03 20.42
C ILE A 237 3.94 31.86 21.39
N LYS A 238 4.83 32.84 21.50
CA LYS A 238 5.95 32.79 22.43
C LYS A 238 5.48 32.70 23.88
N GLN A 239 4.48 33.47 24.27
CA GLN A 239 3.88 33.38 25.59
C GLN A 239 3.28 31.98 25.85
N PHE A 240 2.61 31.41 24.89
CA PHE A 240 2.11 30.04 24.99
C PHE A 240 3.20 29.00 25.12
N GLN A 241 4.30 29.14 24.38
CA GLN A 241 5.45 28.23 24.48
C GLN A 241 6.13 28.30 25.86
N GLU A 242 6.25 29.47 26.44
CA GLU A 242 6.78 29.65 27.80
C GLU A 242 5.85 29.00 28.85
N SER A 243 4.54 29.18 28.71
CA SER A 243 3.55 28.53 29.54
C SER A 243 3.58 27.00 29.40
N ALA A 244 3.76 26.49 28.18
CA ALA A 244 3.86 25.06 27.90
C ALA A 244 5.15 24.44 28.50
N LYS A 245 6.27 25.16 28.51
CA LYS A 245 7.50 24.70 29.20
C LYS A 245 7.27 24.57 30.70
N LEU A 246 6.65 25.61 31.33
CA LEU A 246 6.30 25.55 32.73
C LEU A 246 5.35 24.40 33.07
N ASN A 247 4.35 24.17 32.25
CA ASN A 247 3.43 23.04 32.39
C ASN A 247 4.12 21.67 32.27
N LYS A 248 5.14 21.54 31.38
CA LYS A 248 5.97 20.33 31.27
C LYS A 248 6.77 20.06 32.54
N GLU A 249 7.34 21.11 33.14
CA GLU A 249 8.07 20.98 34.42
C GLU A 249 7.13 20.59 35.55
N ILE A 250 5.96 21.19 35.63
CA ILE A 250 4.92 20.86 36.63
C ILE A 250 4.48 19.40 36.42
N ALA A 251 4.23 18.97 35.19
CA ALA A 251 3.84 17.58 34.90
C ALA A 251 4.94 16.58 35.26
N LYS A 252 6.24 16.95 35.08
CA LYS A 252 7.37 16.12 35.48
C LYS A 252 7.43 15.96 36.99
N ILE A 253 7.29 17.05 37.74
CA ILE A 253 7.27 17.05 39.21
C ILE A 253 6.07 16.21 39.72
N ALA A 254 4.88 16.41 39.15
CA ALA A 254 3.70 15.65 39.53
C ALA A 254 3.87 14.14 39.27
N LYS A 255 4.56 13.78 38.19
CA LYS A 255 4.89 12.37 37.87
C LYS A 255 5.88 11.80 38.90
N GLU A 256 6.91 12.54 39.25
CA GLU A 256 7.90 12.16 40.27
C GLU A 256 7.26 12.00 41.65
N GLU A 257 6.37 12.92 42.05
CA GLU A 257 5.59 12.79 43.28
C GLU A 257 4.67 11.57 43.28
N HIS A 258 4.02 11.30 42.16
CA HIS A 258 3.15 10.14 42.00
C HIS A 258 3.94 8.83 42.05
N GLU A 259 5.10 8.77 41.39
CA GLU A 259 6.01 7.62 41.47
C GLU A 259 6.53 7.37 42.90
N LEU A 260 6.78 8.44 43.67
CA LEU A 260 7.16 8.33 45.08
C LEU A 260 6.03 7.81 45.96
N LYS A 261 4.78 8.24 45.70
CA LYS A 261 3.59 7.71 46.38
C LYS A 261 3.38 6.24 46.09
N LEU A 262 3.47 5.82 44.85
CA LEU A 262 3.34 4.44 44.42
C LEU A 262 4.46 3.53 44.97
N LYS A 263 5.70 4.05 45.11
CA LYS A 263 6.81 3.36 45.77
C LYS A 263 6.51 3.06 47.25
N LYS A 264 5.85 4.00 47.94
CA LYS A 264 5.43 3.80 49.34
C LYS A 264 4.34 2.74 49.51
N GLU A 265 3.53 2.51 48.49
CA GLU A 265 2.40 1.57 48.48
C GLU A 265 2.74 0.19 47.87
N ASN A 266 4.02 -0.11 47.58
CA ASN A 266 4.47 -1.32 46.89
C ASN A 266 3.88 -1.55 45.48
N PHE A 267 3.16 -0.56 44.93
CA PHE A 267 2.50 -0.68 43.64
C PHE A 267 3.46 -0.46 42.46
N VAL A 268 4.56 0.26 42.68
CA VAL A 268 5.54 0.59 41.60
C VAL A 268 6.41 -0.60 41.25
N SER A 269 6.62 -1.54 42.16
CA SER A 269 7.37 -2.76 41.87
C SER A 269 6.67 -3.59 40.75
N LEU A 270 5.35 -3.46 40.63
CA LEU A 270 4.54 -4.15 39.64
C LEU A 270 4.69 -3.53 38.22
N SER A 271 4.78 -2.22 38.12
CA SER A 271 4.86 -1.54 36.81
C SER A 271 6.26 -1.54 36.18
N ARG A 272 7.30 -1.73 36.98
CA ARG A 272 8.71 -1.78 36.51
C ARG A 272 9.23 -3.18 36.25
N ASN A 273 8.53 -4.21 36.70
CA ASN A 273 8.99 -5.58 36.54
C ASN A 273 8.62 -6.08 35.14
N LYS A 274 9.57 -6.14 34.23
CA LYS A 274 9.43 -6.69 32.88
C LYS A 274 9.02 -8.17 32.86
N GLU A 275 8.97 -8.80 34.02
CA GLU A 275 8.63 -10.22 34.20
C GLU A 275 7.27 -10.45 34.87
N LEU A 276 6.36 -9.47 34.86
CA LEU A 276 4.98 -9.68 35.32
C LEU A 276 4.31 -10.76 34.48
N LYS A 277 4.46 -11.99 34.91
CA LYS A 277 3.63 -13.12 34.48
C LYS A 277 2.30 -13.01 35.23
N PHE A 278 1.29 -12.45 34.59
CA PHE A 278 -0.07 -12.56 35.11
C PHE A 278 -0.51 -14.00 35.04
N GLU A 279 -0.82 -14.61 36.19
CA GLU A 279 -1.54 -15.88 36.20
C GLU A 279 -2.98 -15.62 35.70
N VAL A 280 -3.60 -16.61 35.04
CA VAL A 280 -4.94 -16.49 34.44
C VAL A 280 -6.00 -15.94 35.42
N LYS A 281 -5.84 -16.20 36.72
CA LYS A 281 -6.71 -15.65 37.78
C LYS A 281 -6.63 -14.14 37.99
N ASP A 282 -5.61 -13.47 37.43
CA ASP A 282 -5.43 -12.01 37.56
C ASP A 282 -6.00 -11.25 36.35
N TRP A 283 -6.57 -11.94 35.39
CA TRP A 283 -7.17 -11.33 34.20
C TRP A 283 -8.35 -10.42 34.55
N ASP A 284 -9.08 -10.71 35.62
CA ASP A 284 -10.20 -9.89 36.07
C ASP A 284 -9.75 -8.50 36.56
N LYS A 285 -8.46 -8.35 36.93
CA LYS A 285 -7.86 -7.08 37.36
C LYS A 285 -7.19 -6.30 36.24
N LEU A 286 -7.02 -6.92 35.09
CA LEU A 286 -6.36 -6.32 33.95
C LEU A 286 -7.07 -5.05 33.45
N PRO A 287 -8.42 -4.99 33.37
CA PRO A 287 -9.14 -3.80 32.99
C PRO A 287 -8.91 -2.62 33.94
N GLU A 288 -8.88 -2.89 35.25
CA GLU A 288 -8.67 -1.84 36.27
C GLU A 288 -7.26 -1.26 36.21
N LEU A 289 -6.25 -2.12 36.08
CA LEU A 289 -4.85 -1.69 35.90
C LEU A 289 -4.65 -0.91 34.59
N PHE A 290 -5.30 -1.34 33.53
CA PHE A 290 -5.23 -0.66 32.24
C PHE A 290 -5.91 0.71 32.30
N ILE A 291 -7.08 0.81 32.91
CA ILE A 291 -7.80 2.07 33.15
C ILE A 291 -6.95 3.03 33.98
N LEU A 292 -6.27 2.52 35.02
CA LEU A 292 -5.38 3.33 35.86
C LEU A 292 -4.20 3.87 35.06
N MET A 293 -3.52 3.03 34.28
CA MET A 293 -2.40 3.44 33.41
C MET A 293 -2.82 4.47 32.36
N VAL A 294 -3.95 4.27 31.71
CA VAL A 294 -4.50 5.17 30.70
C VAL A 294 -4.99 6.47 31.36
N GLY A 295 -5.58 6.39 32.54
CA GLY A 295 -5.98 7.54 33.35
C GLY A 295 -4.78 8.42 33.75
N MET A 296 -3.68 7.82 34.20
CA MET A 296 -2.42 8.51 34.52
C MET A 296 -1.82 9.19 33.27
N TRP A 297 -1.77 8.49 32.15
CA TRP A 297 -1.30 9.01 30.89
C TRP A 297 -2.14 10.18 30.40
N ALA A 298 -3.47 10.08 30.50
CA ALA A 298 -4.39 11.15 30.14
C ALA A 298 -4.26 12.39 31.03
N GLN A 299 -4.03 12.19 32.33
CA GLN A 299 -3.76 13.33 33.24
C GLN A 299 -2.46 14.05 32.89
N THR A 300 -1.40 13.29 32.58
CA THR A 300 -0.13 13.85 32.13
C THR A 300 -0.29 14.66 30.84
N ILE A 301 -1.07 14.13 29.89
CA ILE A 301 -1.35 14.82 28.61
C ILE A 301 -2.20 16.09 28.84
N ARG A 302 -3.21 16.02 29.70
CA ARG A 302 -4.05 17.19 30.04
C ARG A 302 -3.24 18.28 30.76
N ALA A 303 -2.30 17.90 31.62
CA ALA A 303 -1.40 18.84 32.29
C ALA A 303 -0.47 19.57 31.33
N LEU A 304 -0.18 19.02 30.16
CA LEU A 304 0.62 19.67 29.12
C LEU A 304 -0.14 20.75 28.34
N ASN A 305 -1.44 20.84 28.46
CA ASN A 305 -2.36 21.84 27.90
C ASN A 305 -1.97 22.39 26.51
N ASN A 306 -1.57 21.50 25.61
CA ASN A 306 -1.01 21.81 24.29
C ASN A 306 -1.89 21.20 23.20
N GLU A 307 -2.18 21.92 22.12
CA GLU A 307 -2.98 21.43 20.99
C GLU A 307 -2.39 20.15 20.35
N GLU A 308 -1.07 19.99 20.37
CA GLU A 308 -0.42 18.74 19.96
C GLU A 308 -0.86 17.52 20.80
N ASN A 309 -1.33 17.73 22.02
CA ASN A 309 -1.78 16.67 22.91
C ASN A 309 -3.25 16.30 22.71
N ARG A 310 -4.03 17.14 22.02
CA ARG A 310 -5.42 16.83 21.67
C ARG A 310 -5.53 15.56 20.83
N TYR A 311 -4.66 15.40 19.88
CA TYR A 311 -4.55 14.20 19.06
C TYR A 311 -4.30 12.93 19.90
N LEU A 312 -3.41 13.02 20.89
CA LEU A 312 -3.11 11.91 21.80
C LEU A 312 -4.27 11.55 22.73
N VAL A 313 -5.11 12.53 23.12
CA VAL A 313 -6.33 12.31 23.91
C VAL A 313 -7.39 11.63 23.05
N GLU A 314 -7.58 12.07 21.81
CA GLU A 314 -8.50 11.46 20.85
C GLU A 314 -8.10 10.01 20.53
N TYR A 315 -6.78 9.77 20.34
CA TYR A 315 -6.24 8.43 20.12
C TYR A 315 -6.46 7.50 21.32
N LYS A 316 -6.33 8.01 22.55
CA LYS A 316 -6.65 7.28 23.77
C LYS A 316 -8.10 6.85 23.81
N ASP A 317 -9.02 7.76 23.51
CA ASP A 317 -10.46 7.48 23.56
C ASP A 317 -10.86 6.47 22.46
N ALA A 318 -10.25 6.53 21.28
CA ALA A 318 -10.41 5.54 20.24
C ALA A 318 -9.90 4.16 20.68
N MET A 319 -8.70 4.10 21.27
CA MET A 319 -8.09 2.87 21.75
C MET A 319 -8.89 2.22 22.90
N LEU A 320 -9.44 3.01 23.82
CA LEU A 320 -10.31 2.50 24.88
C LEU A 320 -11.61 1.92 24.32
N ASN A 321 -12.22 2.59 23.33
CA ASN A 321 -13.43 2.10 22.67
C ASN A 321 -13.23 0.78 21.92
N ASP A 322 -12.02 0.52 21.40
CA ASP A 322 -11.69 -0.73 20.69
C ASP A 322 -11.38 -1.89 21.65
N ILE A 323 -10.91 -1.59 22.86
CA ILE A 323 -10.58 -2.61 23.88
C ILE A 323 -11.80 -3.05 24.66
N PHE A 324 -12.78 -2.17 24.85
CA PHE A 324 -13.98 -2.45 25.63
C PHE A 324 -15.24 -2.76 24.78
N LYS A 325 -15.07 -2.93 23.47
CA LYS A 325 -16.04 -3.56 22.57
C LYS A 325 -15.82 -5.07 22.49
#